data_a7b07a6c8b820188c2eace00048d3dbb
#
_entry.id   a7b07a6c8b820188c2eace00048d3dbb
#
_cell.length_a   1.000
_cell.length_b   1.000
_cell.length_c   1.000
_cell.angle_alpha   90.00
_cell.angle_beta   90.00
_cell.angle_gamma   90.00
#
_symmetry.space_group_name_H-M   'P 1'
#
loop_
_entity.id
_entity.type
_entity.pdbx_description
1 polymer ?
#
loop_
_entity_poly.entity_id
_entity_poly.type
_entity_poly.pdbx_seq_one_letter_code
_entity_poly.pdbx_strand_id
1 'polypeptide(L)'
;ETNGSGASVTMEYAYDDWVIYNMARRAGNDSIASLYRQRALNYRNVFDPSCGFARARMADGSWKEDFNLYSTHGQGFIEGNSWNYSMYVPHDPAGLIGLMGGDKEFTSRLDRLFTEHLDDKYFAETEDVTREGILGMYVHGNEPSHHVPYLYMWTSSPWKTQHWVREIMDRMYRPEIDGLCGNDDCGQMSAWYIFSAMGFYPVCPGSDQFVIGAPYFPYVKINLENGKTIEIKADGVSSERRYVHGIRLNGKEHRRAYFTYDDLKDGAVIEFTMKSTPDKRRKYKEEEKPYSLTNDTL
;
A
#
# COMPACT_ATOMS: atom_id res chain seq x y z
N GLU A 1 14.31 16.03 22.22
CA GLU A 1 13.52 15.03 22.95
C GLU A 1 12.60 14.35 21.96
N THR A 2 12.90 13.13 21.63
CA THR A 2 12.01 12.34 20.80
C THR A 2 10.78 11.95 21.61
N ASN A 3 9.59 12.26 21.16
CA ASN A 3 8.31 11.88 21.76
C ASN A 3 8.07 10.36 21.76
N GLY A 4 9.09 9.54 21.86
CA GLY A 4 8.98 8.08 21.84
C GLY A 4 8.61 7.46 20.47
N SER A 5 8.19 8.26 19.48
CA SER A 5 7.70 7.83 18.16
C SER A 5 8.53 8.34 16.97
N GLY A 6 9.80 8.65 17.20
CA GLY A 6 10.68 9.29 16.20
C GLY A 6 10.88 8.52 14.91
N ALA A 7 10.75 7.18 14.91
CA ALA A 7 10.85 6.37 13.69
C ALA A 7 9.62 6.58 12.81
N SER A 8 8.39 6.38 13.33
CA SER A 8 7.16 6.58 12.56
C SER A 8 7.03 8.02 12.06
N VAL A 9 7.27 9.02 12.92
CA VAL A 9 7.23 10.44 12.54
C VAL A 9 8.20 10.75 11.39
N THR A 10 9.41 10.18 11.41
CA THR A 10 10.37 10.38 10.31
C THR A 10 9.85 9.78 8.99
N MET A 11 9.23 8.62 9.06
CA MET A 11 8.70 7.95 7.88
C MET A 11 7.49 8.69 7.30
N GLU A 12 6.57 9.14 8.15
CA GLU A 12 5.41 9.92 7.73
C GLU A 12 5.79 11.28 7.16
N TYR A 13 6.71 12.02 7.83
CA TYR A 13 7.22 13.26 7.29
C TYR A 13 7.97 13.10 5.98
N ALA A 14 8.63 11.96 5.75
CA ALA A 14 9.23 11.69 4.44
C ALA A 14 8.17 11.58 3.33
N TYR A 15 7.00 11.02 3.63
CA TYR A 15 5.88 11.02 2.71
C TYR A 15 5.28 12.42 2.52
N ASP A 16 5.09 13.19 3.59
CA ASP A 16 4.61 14.59 3.52
C ASP A 16 5.58 15.45 2.69
N ASP A 17 6.88 15.32 2.92
CA ASP A 17 7.94 15.99 2.16
C ASP A 17 7.87 15.61 0.66
N TRP A 18 7.51 14.37 0.33
CA TRP A 18 7.27 13.98 -1.06
C TRP A 18 6.04 14.67 -1.66
N VAL A 19 4.97 14.85 -0.89
CA VAL A 19 3.79 15.61 -1.36
C VAL A 19 4.19 17.05 -1.69
N ILE A 20 4.97 17.70 -0.82
CA ILE A 20 5.49 19.06 -1.06
C ILE A 20 6.39 19.09 -2.30
N TYR A 21 7.29 18.10 -2.45
CA TYR A 21 8.11 17.94 -3.66
C TYR A 21 7.25 17.90 -4.93
N ASN A 22 6.21 17.05 -4.92
CA ASN A 22 5.34 16.87 -6.08
C ASN A 22 4.57 18.16 -6.43
N MET A 23 4.07 18.88 -5.42
CA MET A 23 3.44 20.19 -5.61
C MET A 23 4.41 21.23 -6.15
N ALA A 24 5.61 21.34 -5.57
CA ALA A 24 6.63 22.31 -5.98
C ALA A 24 7.06 22.07 -7.45
N ARG A 25 7.28 20.80 -7.83
CA ARG A 25 7.60 20.42 -9.20
C ARG A 25 6.50 20.83 -10.18
N ARG A 26 5.25 20.59 -9.87
CA ARG A 26 4.09 20.99 -10.70
C ARG A 26 3.94 22.51 -10.80
N ALA A 27 4.36 23.23 -9.76
CA ALA A 27 4.36 24.70 -9.74
C ALA A 27 5.61 25.32 -10.41
N GLY A 28 6.56 24.52 -10.91
CA GLY A 28 7.80 24.99 -11.52
C GLY A 28 8.79 25.59 -10.54
N ASN A 29 8.73 25.22 -9.26
CA ASN A 29 9.66 25.71 -8.22
C ASN A 29 10.77 24.67 -7.97
N ASP A 30 11.81 24.68 -8.79
CA ASP A 30 12.88 23.68 -8.76
C ASP A 30 13.68 23.69 -7.46
N SER A 31 13.86 24.87 -6.83
CA SER A 31 14.58 24.97 -5.56
C SER A 31 13.86 24.24 -4.42
N ILE A 32 12.57 24.48 -4.28
CA ILE A 32 11.73 23.79 -3.27
C ILE A 32 11.62 22.30 -3.63
N ALA A 33 11.41 21.96 -4.91
CA ALA A 33 11.33 20.60 -5.36
C ALA A 33 12.61 19.81 -5.02
N SER A 34 13.79 20.36 -5.31
CA SER A 34 15.07 19.71 -5.00
C SER A 34 15.26 19.47 -3.51
N LEU A 35 14.95 20.49 -2.67
CA LEU A 35 15.04 20.37 -1.21
C LEU A 35 14.14 19.24 -0.68
N TYR A 36 12.86 19.27 -1.05
CA TYR A 36 11.88 18.34 -0.50
C TYR A 36 12.02 16.93 -1.09
N ARG A 37 12.55 16.79 -2.31
CA ARG A 37 12.95 15.48 -2.83
C ARG A 37 14.02 14.80 -1.97
N GLN A 38 15.00 15.56 -1.49
CA GLN A 38 16.01 15.02 -0.58
C GLN A 38 15.40 14.62 0.76
N ARG A 39 14.53 15.46 1.32
CA ARG A 39 13.85 15.21 2.60
C ARG A 39 12.91 13.99 2.51
N ALA A 40 12.25 13.79 1.38
CA ALA A 40 11.40 12.61 1.12
C ALA A 40 12.16 11.28 1.21
N LEU A 41 13.48 11.29 1.17
CA LEU A 41 14.32 10.10 1.36
C LEU A 41 14.73 9.87 2.82
N ASN A 42 14.29 10.71 3.77
CA ASN A 42 14.68 10.61 5.18
C ASN A 42 14.18 9.32 5.87
N TYR A 43 13.19 8.63 5.33
CA TYR A 43 12.77 7.31 5.82
C TYR A 43 13.96 6.32 5.89
N ARG A 44 14.99 6.49 5.02
CA ARG A 44 16.20 5.67 5.00
C ARG A 44 17.05 5.82 6.28
N ASN A 45 16.95 6.96 6.95
CA ASN A 45 17.73 7.22 8.17
C ASN A 45 17.28 6.42 9.39
N VAL A 46 16.06 5.94 9.38
CA VAL A 46 15.48 5.10 10.45
C VAL A 46 15.38 3.62 10.04
N PHE A 47 15.96 3.25 8.91
CA PHE A 47 16.01 1.87 8.46
C PHE A 47 17.35 1.24 8.86
N ASP A 48 17.31 0.29 9.81
CA ASP A 48 18.52 -0.38 10.32
C ASP A 48 18.92 -1.55 9.40
N PRO A 49 20.06 -1.45 8.69
CA PRO A 49 20.47 -2.50 7.77
C PRO A 49 20.86 -3.80 8.48
N SER A 50 21.15 -3.76 9.77
CA SER A 50 21.54 -4.96 10.53
C SER A 50 20.37 -5.91 10.78
N CYS A 51 19.15 -5.39 10.94
CA CYS A 51 17.93 -6.18 11.08
C CYS A 51 17.03 -6.11 9.82
N GLY A 52 17.22 -5.08 8.97
CA GLY A 52 16.45 -4.84 7.76
C GLY A 52 15.02 -4.35 8.03
N PHE A 53 14.82 -3.63 9.13
CA PHE A 53 13.55 -3.04 9.54
C PHE A 53 13.74 -1.59 9.99
N ALA A 54 12.63 -0.84 10.04
CA ALA A 54 12.63 0.46 10.68
C ALA A 54 12.89 0.31 12.18
N ARG A 55 13.80 1.11 12.71
CA ARG A 55 14.22 1.14 14.10
C ARG A 55 14.45 2.58 14.54
N ALA A 56 14.06 2.90 15.76
CA ALA A 56 14.31 4.22 16.31
C ALA A 56 15.82 4.53 16.38
N ARG A 57 16.18 5.75 15.98
CA ARG A 57 17.55 6.25 16.01
C ARG A 57 17.67 7.38 17.02
N MET A 58 18.72 7.33 17.82
CA MET A 58 18.98 8.33 18.87
C MET A 58 19.61 9.59 18.27
N ALA A 59 19.63 10.69 19.02
CA ALA A 59 20.18 11.97 18.56
C ALA A 59 21.69 11.92 18.26
N ASP A 60 22.43 11.01 18.90
CA ASP A 60 23.84 10.76 18.64
C ASP A 60 24.09 9.85 17.43
N GLY A 61 23.01 9.39 16.78
CA GLY A 61 23.06 8.52 15.62
C GLY A 61 23.11 7.03 15.93
N SER A 62 23.15 6.64 17.19
CA SER A 62 23.06 5.22 17.60
C SER A 62 21.63 4.69 17.40
N TRP A 63 21.52 3.38 17.30
CA TRP A 63 20.21 2.70 17.26
C TRP A 63 19.69 2.51 18.69
N LYS A 64 18.37 2.63 18.86
CA LYS A 64 17.72 2.32 20.13
C LYS A 64 18.11 0.91 20.59
N GLU A 65 18.61 0.80 21.82
CA GLU A 65 18.86 -0.50 22.48
C GLU A 65 17.54 -1.18 22.86
N ASP A 66 17.60 -2.46 23.23
CA ASP A 66 16.43 -3.27 23.62
C ASP A 66 15.28 -3.25 22.59
N PHE A 67 15.65 -3.29 21.32
CA PHE A 67 14.71 -3.21 20.20
C PHE A 67 13.96 -4.53 20.00
N ASN A 68 12.63 -4.44 20.01
CA ASN A 68 11.73 -5.56 19.74
C ASN A 68 10.85 -5.25 18.53
N LEU A 69 10.99 -6.05 17.46
CA LEU A 69 10.26 -5.90 16.19
C LEU A 69 8.73 -5.98 16.34
N TYR A 70 8.25 -6.66 17.36
CA TYR A 70 6.83 -7.01 17.53
C TYR A 70 6.10 -6.10 18.51
N SER A 71 6.83 -5.45 19.43
CA SER A 71 6.23 -4.58 20.45
C SER A 71 5.72 -3.29 19.83
N THR A 72 4.53 -2.89 20.27
CA THR A 72 3.87 -1.63 19.86
C THR A 72 4.24 -0.47 20.77
N HIS A 73 4.80 -0.74 21.97
CA HIS A 73 5.10 0.29 22.96
C HIS A 73 6.61 0.57 23.05
N GLY A 74 6.94 1.87 23.11
CA GLY A 74 8.27 2.34 23.42
C GLY A 74 9.35 1.99 22.38
N GLN A 75 8.99 1.55 21.19
CA GLN A 75 9.91 1.13 20.14
C GLN A 75 10.22 2.20 19.08
N GLY A 76 9.60 3.37 19.20
CA GLY A 76 9.80 4.48 18.28
C GLY A 76 8.67 4.67 17.27
N PHE A 77 7.56 3.99 17.49
CA PHE A 77 6.36 4.07 16.66
C PHE A 77 5.20 4.64 17.46
N ILE A 78 4.37 5.46 16.80
CA ILE A 78 3.21 6.07 17.44
C ILE A 78 2.09 5.04 17.62
N GLU A 79 2.02 4.11 16.67
CA GLU A 79 1.05 3.01 16.62
C GLU A 79 1.66 1.84 15.86
N GLY A 80 1.13 0.63 16.01
CA GLY A 80 1.69 -0.55 15.39
C GLY A 80 3.12 -0.86 15.86
N ASN A 81 3.84 -1.61 15.09
CA ASN A 81 5.19 -2.06 15.40
C ASN A 81 6.14 -1.93 14.20
N SER A 82 7.38 -2.38 14.37
CA SER A 82 8.38 -2.30 13.30
C SER A 82 8.00 -3.11 12.05
N TRP A 83 7.30 -4.24 12.18
CA TRP A 83 6.82 -5.02 11.03
C TRP A 83 5.84 -4.22 10.17
N ASN A 84 4.90 -3.50 10.79
CA ASN A 84 3.91 -2.70 10.09
C ASN A 84 4.54 -1.44 9.49
N TYR A 85 5.20 -0.63 10.33
CA TYR A 85 5.76 0.65 9.89
C TYR A 85 6.94 0.52 8.91
N SER A 86 7.71 -0.57 8.94
CA SER A 86 8.77 -0.77 7.94
C SER A 86 8.24 -0.80 6.49
N MET A 87 6.96 -1.06 6.30
CA MET A 87 6.31 -1.03 4.99
C MET A 87 5.75 0.36 4.62
N TYR A 88 5.74 1.33 5.55
CA TYR A 88 5.14 2.66 5.32
C TYR A 88 6.08 3.60 4.53
N VAL A 89 6.24 3.30 3.25
CA VAL A 89 6.94 4.15 2.28
C VAL A 89 6.12 4.18 0.98
N PRO A 90 4.88 4.71 1.00
CA PRO A 90 3.98 4.65 -0.16
C PRO A 90 4.49 5.43 -1.37
N HIS A 91 5.33 6.43 -1.16
CA HIS A 91 5.91 7.27 -2.21
C HIS A 91 7.17 6.69 -2.85
N ASP A 92 7.83 5.69 -2.23
CA ASP A 92 9.07 5.11 -2.76
C ASP A 92 9.19 3.58 -2.53
N PRO A 93 8.24 2.76 -3.03
CA PRO A 93 8.31 1.31 -2.87
C PRO A 93 9.56 0.69 -3.49
N ALA A 94 10.06 1.19 -4.63
CA ALA A 94 11.30 0.68 -5.25
C ALA A 94 12.52 0.95 -4.36
N GLY A 95 12.60 2.12 -3.71
CA GLY A 95 13.63 2.43 -2.73
C GLY A 95 13.56 1.52 -1.51
N LEU A 96 12.36 1.25 -1.00
CA LEU A 96 12.14 0.32 0.10
C LEU A 96 12.55 -1.11 -0.26
N ILE A 97 12.18 -1.58 -1.45
CA ILE A 97 12.62 -2.89 -1.97
C ILE A 97 14.14 -2.99 -1.98
N GLY A 98 14.82 -1.93 -2.43
CA GLY A 98 16.30 -1.86 -2.41
C GLY A 98 16.88 -1.99 -1.00
N LEU A 99 16.32 -1.26 -0.02
CA LEU A 99 16.75 -1.31 1.39
C LEU A 99 16.54 -2.68 2.04
N MET A 100 15.50 -3.39 1.63
CA MET A 100 15.17 -4.72 2.14
C MET A 100 15.90 -5.88 1.43
N GLY A 101 16.88 -5.59 0.57
CA GLY A 101 17.71 -6.61 -0.08
C GLY A 101 17.20 -7.06 -1.46
N GLY A 102 16.29 -6.30 -2.06
CA GLY A 102 15.77 -6.52 -3.40
C GLY A 102 14.46 -7.34 -3.44
N ASP A 103 13.98 -7.56 -4.65
CA ASP A 103 12.66 -8.14 -4.94
C ASP A 103 12.36 -9.44 -4.18
N LYS A 104 13.30 -10.38 -4.19
CA LYS A 104 13.11 -11.69 -3.55
C LYS A 104 12.96 -11.58 -2.04
N GLU A 105 13.84 -10.84 -1.39
CA GLU A 105 13.83 -10.67 0.07
C GLU A 105 12.63 -9.86 0.51
N PHE A 106 12.30 -8.79 -0.22
CA PHE A 106 11.10 -7.99 0.04
C PHE A 106 9.82 -8.82 -0.11
N THR A 107 9.69 -9.59 -1.20
CA THR A 107 8.52 -10.48 -1.41
C THR A 107 8.42 -11.50 -0.27
N SER A 108 9.54 -12.09 0.17
CA SER A 108 9.56 -13.03 1.30
C SER A 108 9.09 -12.37 2.61
N ARG A 109 9.49 -11.13 2.87
CA ARG A 109 9.03 -10.37 4.05
C ARG A 109 7.54 -10.05 4.00
N LEU A 110 7.03 -9.64 2.86
CA LEU A 110 5.59 -9.46 2.68
C LEU A 110 4.82 -10.77 2.90
N ASP A 111 5.33 -11.89 2.37
CA ASP A 111 4.70 -13.20 2.59
C ASP A 111 4.65 -13.54 4.09
N ARG A 112 5.75 -13.31 4.81
CA ARG A 112 5.83 -13.53 6.26
C ARG A 112 4.86 -12.62 7.02
N LEU A 113 4.76 -11.35 6.63
CA LEU A 113 3.82 -10.40 7.24
C LEU A 113 2.37 -10.93 7.21
N PHE A 114 1.95 -11.54 6.11
CA PHE A 114 0.60 -12.08 5.95
C PHE A 114 0.39 -13.49 6.51
N THR A 115 1.45 -14.25 6.80
CA THR A 115 1.34 -15.67 7.16
C THR A 115 1.91 -16.04 8.52
N GLU A 116 2.83 -15.26 9.08
CA GLU A 116 3.39 -15.53 10.40
C GLU A 116 2.45 -15.05 11.51
N HIS A 117 2.31 -15.86 12.54
CA HIS A 117 1.43 -15.54 13.67
C HIS A 117 2.06 -14.49 14.58
N LEU A 118 1.30 -13.44 14.91
CA LEU A 118 1.63 -12.51 15.97
C LEU A 118 1.25 -13.13 17.33
N ASP A 119 2.22 -13.23 18.25
CA ASP A 119 2.00 -13.72 19.60
C ASP A 119 0.96 -12.85 20.33
N ASP A 120 0.03 -13.50 21.03
CA ASP A 120 -1.07 -12.86 21.74
C ASP A 120 -0.64 -11.77 22.71
N LYS A 121 0.54 -11.91 23.31
CA LYS A 121 1.08 -10.87 24.22
C LYS A 121 1.30 -9.51 23.55
N TYR A 122 1.63 -9.51 22.25
CA TYR A 122 1.81 -8.25 21.49
C TYR A 122 0.47 -7.69 21.00
N PHE A 123 -0.52 -8.56 20.82
CA PHE A 123 -1.87 -8.15 20.45
C PHE A 123 -2.57 -7.39 21.60
N ALA A 124 -2.37 -7.82 22.83
CA ALA A 124 -2.97 -7.18 24.00
C ALA A 124 -2.50 -5.72 24.23
N GLU A 125 -1.46 -5.28 23.53
CA GLU A 125 -0.98 -3.91 23.57
C GLU A 125 -1.75 -2.96 22.63
N THR A 126 -2.68 -3.47 21.79
CA THR A 126 -3.45 -2.66 20.83
C THR A 126 -4.91 -2.52 21.30
N GLU A 127 -5.37 -1.29 21.54
CA GLU A 127 -6.73 -1.04 22.06
C GLU A 127 -7.78 -0.87 20.94
N ASP A 128 -7.36 -0.43 19.74
CA ASP A 128 -8.27 0.01 18.68
C ASP A 128 -8.47 -1.01 17.55
N VAL A 129 -7.80 -2.15 17.59
CA VAL A 129 -7.86 -3.17 16.54
C VAL A 129 -8.39 -4.48 17.08
N THR A 130 -9.42 -5.03 16.44
CA THR A 130 -9.94 -6.36 16.77
C THR A 130 -9.08 -7.47 16.14
N ARG A 131 -9.16 -8.70 16.68
CA ARG A 131 -8.45 -9.85 16.09
C ARG A 131 -8.88 -10.14 14.66
N GLU A 132 -10.10 -9.84 14.31
CA GLU A 132 -10.63 -9.96 12.97
C GLU A 132 -9.90 -9.02 11.97
N GLY A 133 -9.32 -7.92 12.47
CA GLY A 133 -8.53 -6.97 11.70
C GLY A 133 -7.07 -7.38 11.46
N ILE A 134 -6.66 -8.57 11.91
CA ILE A 134 -5.29 -9.07 11.80
C ILE A 134 -5.22 -10.33 10.93
N LEU A 135 -4.32 -10.32 9.97
CA LEU A 135 -3.99 -11.45 9.10
C LEU A 135 -2.48 -11.72 9.15
N GLY A 136 -2.09 -12.76 9.86
CA GLY A 136 -0.67 -12.96 10.21
C GLY A 136 -0.20 -11.88 11.18
N MET A 137 0.70 -11.02 10.73
CA MET A 137 1.14 -9.80 11.43
C MET A 137 0.65 -8.52 10.71
N TYR A 138 -0.05 -8.66 9.61
CA TYR A 138 -0.67 -7.55 8.90
C TYR A 138 -1.90 -7.05 9.67
N VAL A 139 -1.97 -5.76 9.93
CA VAL A 139 -3.03 -5.12 10.72
C VAL A 139 -3.87 -4.25 9.81
N HIS A 140 -5.01 -4.78 9.33
CA HIS A 140 -5.89 -4.04 8.43
C HIS A 140 -6.72 -2.98 9.15
N GLY A 141 -7.05 -3.20 10.41
CA GLY A 141 -7.79 -2.24 11.23
C GLY A 141 -7.01 -0.96 11.55
N ASN A 142 -5.81 -0.78 10.98
CA ASN A 142 -4.97 0.41 11.15
C ASN A 142 -4.47 0.92 9.79
N GLU A 143 -4.73 2.18 9.47
CA GLU A 143 -4.57 2.83 8.15
C GLU A 143 -3.15 2.82 7.60
N PRO A 144 -2.07 2.96 8.39
CA PRO A 144 -0.70 2.86 7.87
C PRO A 144 -0.40 1.55 7.14
N SER A 145 -1.25 0.52 7.30
CA SER A 145 -1.11 -0.77 6.62
C SER A 145 -1.89 -0.88 5.30
N HIS A 146 -2.80 0.03 4.99
CA HIS A 146 -3.78 -0.11 3.90
C HIS A 146 -3.16 -0.25 2.50
N HIS A 147 -1.99 0.34 2.25
CA HIS A 147 -1.27 0.23 0.98
C HIS A 147 -0.48 -1.08 0.85
N VAL A 148 -0.19 -1.78 1.97
CA VAL A 148 0.75 -2.91 2.02
C VAL A 148 0.36 -4.08 1.11
N PRO A 149 -0.89 -4.54 1.01
CA PRO A 149 -1.26 -5.64 0.11
C PRO A 149 -1.03 -5.31 -1.37
N TYR A 150 -0.89 -4.03 -1.72
CA TYR A 150 -0.60 -3.58 -3.09
C TYR A 150 0.90 -3.55 -3.42
N LEU A 151 1.80 -3.61 -2.43
CA LEU A 151 3.24 -3.50 -2.64
C LEU A 151 3.83 -4.61 -3.52
N TYR A 152 3.17 -5.75 -3.64
CA TYR A 152 3.58 -6.80 -4.59
C TYR A 152 3.55 -6.34 -6.06
N MET A 153 2.85 -5.24 -6.38
CA MET A 153 2.81 -4.72 -7.75
C MET A 153 4.15 -4.16 -8.24
N TRP A 154 5.06 -3.82 -7.32
CA TRP A 154 6.44 -3.44 -7.65
C TRP A 154 7.40 -4.64 -7.73
N THR A 155 6.92 -5.86 -7.42
CA THR A 155 7.74 -7.07 -7.36
C THR A 155 7.52 -7.98 -8.58
N SER A 156 8.26 -9.09 -8.63
CA SER A 156 8.04 -10.15 -9.61
C SER A 156 6.82 -11.04 -9.34
N SER A 157 6.03 -10.72 -8.30
CA SER A 157 4.87 -11.52 -7.87
C SER A 157 3.56 -10.72 -7.74
N PRO A 158 3.16 -9.92 -8.77
CA PRO A 158 2.01 -9.03 -8.69
C PRO A 158 0.67 -9.75 -8.42
N TRP A 159 0.56 -11.03 -8.78
CA TRP A 159 -0.61 -11.86 -8.51
C TRP A 159 -0.93 -12.00 -7.01
N LYS A 160 0.06 -11.78 -6.12
CA LYS A 160 -0.14 -11.83 -4.67
C LYS A 160 -0.94 -10.65 -4.15
N THR A 161 -0.84 -9.47 -4.77
CA THR A 161 -1.77 -8.36 -4.50
C THR A 161 -3.22 -8.82 -4.68
N GLN A 162 -3.52 -9.49 -5.80
CA GLN A 162 -4.87 -9.97 -6.10
C GLN A 162 -5.37 -10.99 -5.05
N HIS A 163 -4.48 -11.85 -4.60
CA HIS A 163 -4.76 -12.82 -3.55
C HIS A 163 -5.10 -12.11 -2.22
N TRP A 164 -4.18 -11.29 -1.72
CA TRP A 164 -4.34 -10.69 -0.39
C TRP A 164 -5.45 -9.65 -0.31
N VAL A 165 -5.61 -8.81 -1.33
CA VAL A 165 -6.73 -7.85 -1.39
C VAL A 165 -8.08 -8.59 -1.31
N ARG A 166 -8.24 -9.72 -2.02
CA ARG A 166 -9.45 -10.53 -1.95
C ARG A 166 -9.62 -11.22 -0.59
N GLU A 167 -8.55 -11.78 0.00
CA GLU A 167 -8.59 -12.38 1.34
C GLU A 167 -9.00 -11.35 2.41
N ILE A 168 -8.49 -10.11 2.33
CA ILE A 168 -8.85 -9.04 3.25
C ILE A 168 -10.33 -8.68 3.10
N MET A 169 -10.81 -8.45 1.87
CA MET A 169 -12.23 -8.13 1.64
C MET A 169 -13.17 -9.24 2.13
N ASP A 170 -12.79 -10.51 1.90
CA ASP A 170 -13.62 -11.66 2.28
C ASP A 170 -13.66 -11.90 3.79
N ARG A 171 -12.59 -11.55 4.54
CA ARG A 171 -12.45 -11.89 5.96
C ARG A 171 -12.74 -10.73 6.91
N MET A 172 -12.45 -9.50 6.49
CA MET A 172 -12.37 -8.36 7.41
C MET A 172 -13.52 -7.35 7.23
N TYR A 173 -14.41 -7.61 6.29
CA TYR A 173 -15.60 -6.79 6.06
C TYR A 173 -16.85 -7.65 6.09
N ARG A 174 -17.86 -7.24 6.86
CA ARG A 174 -19.13 -7.96 7.01
C ARG A 174 -20.30 -7.01 6.76
N PRO A 175 -21.47 -7.51 6.29
CA PRO A 175 -22.65 -6.69 6.03
C PRO A 175 -23.48 -6.45 7.30
N GLU A 176 -22.83 -6.19 8.43
CA GLU A 176 -23.44 -5.89 9.74
C GLU A 176 -23.06 -4.48 10.20
N ILE A 177 -23.74 -3.97 11.23
CA ILE A 177 -23.48 -2.64 11.81
C ILE A 177 -22.05 -2.54 12.37
N ASP A 178 -21.52 -3.62 12.90
CA ASP A 178 -20.16 -3.79 13.41
C ASP A 178 -19.23 -4.49 12.40
N GLY A 179 -19.50 -4.33 11.11
CA GLY A 179 -18.85 -5.06 10.03
C GLY A 179 -17.43 -4.62 9.67
N LEU A 180 -16.91 -3.56 10.30
CA LEU A 180 -15.52 -3.12 10.16
C LEU A 180 -14.65 -3.72 11.24
N CYS A 181 -13.41 -4.07 10.89
CA CYS A 181 -12.47 -4.71 11.81
C CYS A 181 -11.57 -3.73 12.59
N GLY A 182 -11.88 -2.46 12.54
CA GLY A 182 -11.20 -1.35 13.21
C GLY A 182 -12.04 -0.09 13.11
N ASN A 183 -11.50 1.05 13.53
CA ASN A 183 -12.15 2.34 13.38
C ASN A 183 -12.23 2.72 11.91
N ASP A 184 -13.35 3.30 11.47
CA ASP A 184 -13.53 3.72 10.06
C ASP A 184 -12.68 4.95 9.70
N ASP A 185 -12.27 5.73 10.68
CA ASP A 185 -11.41 6.91 10.58
C ASP A 185 -11.78 7.83 9.42
N CYS A 186 -12.90 8.53 9.59
CA CYS A 186 -13.47 9.44 8.61
C CYS A 186 -13.80 8.78 7.25
N GLY A 187 -14.07 7.47 7.25
CA GLY A 187 -14.42 6.72 6.06
C GLY A 187 -13.26 6.05 5.35
N GLN A 188 -12.06 6.03 5.94
CA GLN A 188 -10.87 5.44 5.31
C GLN A 188 -10.99 3.93 5.08
N MET A 189 -11.49 3.16 6.06
CA MET A 189 -11.70 1.73 5.89
C MET A 189 -12.80 1.42 4.87
N SER A 190 -13.89 2.17 4.92
CA SER A 190 -14.99 2.06 3.95
C SER A 190 -14.50 2.40 2.53
N ALA A 191 -13.70 3.46 2.38
CA ALA A 191 -13.11 3.85 1.10
C ALA A 191 -12.15 2.78 0.58
N TRP A 192 -11.32 2.18 1.45
CA TRP A 192 -10.44 1.09 1.05
C TRP A 192 -11.22 -0.09 0.44
N TYR A 193 -12.32 -0.50 1.10
CA TYR A 193 -13.18 -1.57 0.59
C TYR A 193 -13.77 -1.20 -0.78
N ILE A 194 -14.34 -0.01 -0.90
CA ILE A 194 -14.99 0.44 -2.15
C ILE A 194 -14.00 0.47 -3.31
N PHE A 195 -12.83 1.09 -3.12
CA PHE A 195 -11.80 1.14 -4.15
C PHE A 195 -11.27 -0.25 -4.50
N SER A 196 -10.94 -1.07 -3.50
CA SER A 196 -10.45 -2.43 -3.71
C SER A 196 -11.48 -3.31 -4.42
N ALA A 197 -12.77 -3.17 -4.08
CA ALA A 197 -13.86 -3.88 -4.72
C ALA A 197 -14.09 -3.46 -6.18
N MET A 198 -13.73 -2.23 -6.55
CA MET A 198 -13.67 -1.76 -7.94
C MET A 198 -12.48 -2.33 -8.71
N GLY A 199 -11.47 -2.87 -8.02
CA GLY A 199 -10.30 -3.51 -8.60
C GLY A 199 -9.04 -2.65 -8.67
N PHE A 200 -8.98 -1.51 -7.96
CA PHE A 200 -7.80 -0.64 -7.85
C PHE A 200 -7.83 0.18 -6.56
N TYR A 201 -6.69 0.77 -6.18
CA TYR A 201 -6.57 1.56 -4.96
C TYR A 201 -5.54 2.70 -5.13
N PRO A 202 -5.79 3.91 -4.59
CA PRO A 202 -4.82 5.01 -4.59
C PRO A 202 -3.77 4.78 -3.49
N VAL A 203 -2.77 3.93 -3.77
CA VAL A 203 -1.72 3.51 -2.81
C VAL A 203 -0.94 4.68 -2.23
N CYS A 204 -0.75 5.73 -3.01
CA CYS A 204 0.02 6.92 -2.64
C CYS A 204 -0.80 8.18 -2.92
N PRO A 205 -1.65 8.63 -1.99
CA PRO A 205 -2.38 9.89 -2.12
C PRO A 205 -1.44 11.07 -2.43
N GLY A 206 -1.84 11.95 -3.34
CA GLY A 206 -0.96 12.97 -3.94
C GLY A 206 -0.31 12.53 -5.25
N SER A 207 -0.34 11.24 -5.58
CA SER A 207 -0.12 10.70 -6.92
C SER A 207 -1.43 10.71 -7.72
N ASP A 208 -1.33 10.67 -9.04
CA ASP A 208 -2.46 10.51 -9.96
C ASP A 208 -2.76 9.05 -10.30
N GLN A 209 -2.11 8.09 -9.62
CA GLN A 209 -2.16 6.67 -9.95
C GLN A 209 -3.06 5.87 -9.00
N PHE A 210 -3.82 4.96 -9.60
CA PHE A 210 -4.64 3.96 -8.92
C PHE A 210 -4.06 2.58 -9.25
N VAL A 211 -3.42 1.95 -8.27
CA VAL A 211 -2.75 0.66 -8.43
C VAL A 211 -3.78 -0.46 -8.56
N ILE A 212 -3.59 -1.35 -9.53
CA ILE A 212 -4.53 -2.42 -9.83
C ILE A 212 -4.46 -3.50 -8.75
N GLY A 213 -5.65 -3.92 -8.28
CA GLY A 213 -5.86 -5.04 -7.37
C GLY A 213 -6.63 -6.16 -8.05
N ALA A 214 -7.77 -6.54 -7.48
CA ALA A 214 -8.69 -7.53 -8.04
C ALA A 214 -10.14 -7.11 -7.79
N PRO A 215 -10.97 -6.95 -8.83
CA PRO A 215 -12.36 -6.57 -8.66
C PRO A 215 -13.14 -7.62 -7.85
N TYR A 216 -14.15 -7.15 -7.12
CA TYR A 216 -15.01 -7.99 -6.30
C TYR A 216 -16.36 -8.25 -6.97
N PHE A 217 -16.90 -7.26 -7.68
CA PHE A 217 -18.19 -7.32 -8.32
C PHE A 217 -18.08 -7.55 -9.84
N PRO A 218 -19.04 -8.24 -10.47
CA PRO A 218 -19.02 -8.49 -11.92
C PRO A 218 -19.24 -7.21 -12.72
N TYR A 219 -19.92 -6.21 -12.13
CA TYR A 219 -20.17 -4.93 -12.75
C TYR A 219 -20.26 -3.82 -11.71
N VAL A 220 -19.58 -2.70 -11.98
CA VAL A 220 -19.65 -1.46 -11.22
C VAL A 220 -19.83 -0.30 -12.20
N LYS A 221 -20.69 0.65 -11.87
CA LYS A 221 -20.86 1.91 -12.62
C LYS A 221 -20.70 3.09 -11.69
N ILE A 222 -19.83 4.02 -12.08
CA ILE A 222 -19.61 5.28 -11.37
C ILE A 222 -20.11 6.42 -12.27
N ASN A 223 -21.01 7.23 -11.74
CA ASN A 223 -21.46 8.45 -12.43
C ASN A 223 -20.57 9.61 -11.97
N LEU A 224 -19.90 10.24 -12.92
CA LEU A 224 -19.04 11.38 -12.66
C LEU A 224 -19.83 12.68 -12.67
N GLU A 225 -19.35 13.71 -11.97
CA GLU A 225 -19.99 15.03 -11.92
C GLU A 225 -20.10 15.70 -13.30
N ASN A 226 -19.19 15.41 -14.21
CA ASN A 226 -19.22 15.89 -15.60
C ASN A 226 -20.24 15.18 -16.50
N GLY A 227 -21.10 14.32 -15.91
CA GLY A 227 -22.13 13.56 -16.62
C GLY A 227 -21.66 12.33 -17.36
N LYS A 228 -20.36 12.03 -17.31
CA LYS A 228 -19.76 10.82 -17.89
C LYS A 228 -19.78 9.65 -16.88
N THR A 229 -19.40 8.47 -17.32
CA THR A 229 -19.42 7.27 -16.47
C THR A 229 -18.13 6.49 -16.58
N ILE A 230 -17.73 5.84 -15.47
CA ILE A 230 -16.77 4.76 -15.49
C ILE A 230 -17.55 3.46 -15.32
N GLU A 231 -17.38 2.55 -16.26
CA GLU A 231 -17.93 1.19 -16.19
C GLU A 231 -16.80 0.19 -15.98
N ILE A 232 -16.95 -0.65 -14.95
CA ILE A 232 -15.99 -1.71 -14.62
C ILE A 232 -16.71 -3.05 -14.81
N LYS A 233 -16.16 -3.90 -15.65
CA LYS A 233 -16.69 -5.22 -16.00
C LYS A 233 -15.68 -6.30 -15.63
N ALA A 234 -16.12 -7.28 -14.86
CA ALA A 234 -15.30 -8.42 -14.44
C ALA A 234 -16.13 -9.70 -14.55
N ASP A 235 -16.51 -10.04 -15.77
CA ASP A 235 -17.41 -11.15 -16.05
C ASP A 235 -16.88 -12.47 -15.47
N GLY A 236 -17.76 -13.14 -14.72
CA GLY A 236 -17.46 -14.41 -14.07
C GLY A 236 -16.53 -14.30 -12.84
N VAL A 237 -16.33 -13.09 -12.28
CA VAL A 237 -15.66 -12.93 -10.98
C VAL A 237 -16.44 -13.69 -9.90
N SER A 238 -15.72 -14.37 -9.01
CA SER A 238 -16.27 -15.09 -7.86
C SER A 238 -15.20 -15.23 -6.77
N SER A 239 -15.52 -15.88 -5.65
CA SER A 239 -14.55 -16.26 -4.62
C SER A 239 -13.40 -17.09 -5.19
N GLU A 240 -13.65 -17.95 -6.16
CA GLU A 240 -12.64 -18.78 -6.82
C GLU A 240 -11.96 -18.03 -7.98
N ARG A 241 -12.73 -17.34 -8.83
CA ARG A 241 -12.21 -16.61 -9.99
C ARG A 241 -11.83 -15.18 -9.62
N ARG A 242 -10.76 -15.06 -8.85
CA ARG A 242 -10.28 -13.81 -8.24
C ARG A 242 -9.00 -13.23 -8.87
N TYR A 243 -8.38 -13.94 -9.83
CA TYR A 243 -7.11 -13.51 -10.43
C TYR A 243 -7.32 -12.84 -11.78
N VAL A 244 -6.68 -11.68 -11.95
CA VAL A 244 -6.73 -10.88 -13.19
C VAL A 244 -5.69 -11.42 -14.17
N HIS A 245 -6.14 -11.86 -15.33
CA HIS A 245 -5.28 -12.35 -16.43
C HIS A 245 -5.14 -11.38 -17.60
N GLY A 246 -6.04 -10.40 -17.69
CA GLY A 246 -6.00 -9.37 -18.72
C GLY A 246 -6.83 -8.17 -18.32
N ILE A 247 -6.47 -7.03 -18.87
CA ILE A 247 -7.21 -5.78 -18.65
C ILE A 247 -7.34 -5.08 -20.00
N ARG A 248 -8.51 -4.54 -20.25
CA ARG A 248 -8.75 -3.63 -21.38
C ARG A 248 -9.28 -2.31 -20.82
N LEU A 249 -8.76 -1.22 -21.34
CA LEU A 249 -9.24 0.12 -21.07
C LEU A 249 -9.76 0.73 -22.39
N ASN A 250 -11.03 1.07 -22.42
CA ASN A 250 -11.70 1.58 -23.61
C ASN A 250 -11.48 0.71 -24.86
N GLY A 251 -11.58 -0.63 -24.67
CA GLY A 251 -11.40 -1.63 -25.71
C GLY A 251 -9.96 -1.94 -26.11
N LYS A 252 -8.94 -1.26 -25.56
CA LYS A 252 -7.53 -1.50 -25.85
C LYS A 252 -6.87 -2.28 -24.71
N GLU A 253 -5.89 -3.14 -25.03
CA GLU A 253 -5.08 -3.82 -24.02
C GLU A 253 -4.40 -2.81 -23.10
N HIS A 254 -4.56 -3.00 -21.78
CA HIS A 254 -3.92 -2.18 -20.75
C HIS A 254 -2.81 -2.99 -20.09
N ARG A 255 -1.57 -2.50 -20.16
CA ARG A 255 -0.38 -3.24 -19.69
C ARG A 255 0.19 -2.73 -18.39
N ARG A 256 -0.08 -1.47 -18.02
CA ARG A 256 0.41 -0.89 -16.77
C ARG A 256 -0.25 -1.56 -15.56
N ALA A 257 0.46 -1.58 -14.44
CA ALA A 257 -0.05 -2.05 -13.16
C ALA A 257 -0.96 -1.04 -12.44
N TYR A 258 -1.32 0.06 -13.11
CA TYR A 258 -2.10 1.17 -12.55
C TYR A 258 -2.91 1.88 -13.64
N PHE A 259 -3.98 2.54 -13.23
CA PHE A 259 -4.67 3.58 -14.01
C PHE A 259 -4.21 4.95 -13.53
N THR A 260 -4.26 5.96 -14.40
CA THR A 260 -4.06 7.37 -14.01
C THR A 260 -5.40 8.07 -13.86
N TYR A 261 -5.40 9.20 -13.15
CA TYR A 261 -6.57 10.07 -13.10
C TYR A 261 -7.03 10.47 -14.53
N ASP A 262 -6.08 10.75 -15.42
CA ASP A 262 -6.37 11.08 -16.82
C ASP A 262 -7.03 9.94 -17.60
N ASP A 263 -6.73 8.69 -17.27
CA ASP A 263 -7.40 7.53 -17.87
C ASP A 263 -8.91 7.47 -17.52
N LEU A 264 -9.30 8.05 -16.38
CA LEU A 264 -10.62 7.86 -15.77
C LEU A 264 -11.51 9.11 -15.75
N LYS A 265 -10.93 10.32 -15.63
CA LYS A 265 -11.66 11.59 -15.40
C LYS A 265 -12.73 11.91 -16.43
N ASP A 266 -12.54 11.45 -17.67
CA ASP A 266 -13.46 11.71 -18.79
C ASP A 266 -14.40 10.54 -19.09
N GLY A 267 -14.53 9.60 -18.13
CA GLY A 267 -15.26 8.36 -18.30
C GLY A 267 -14.38 7.27 -18.93
N ALA A 268 -14.67 6.02 -18.57
CA ALA A 268 -13.89 4.87 -19.04
C ALA A 268 -14.73 3.59 -19.03
N VAL A 269 -14.34 2.63 -19.87
CA VAL A 269 -14.78 1.23 -19.77
C VAL A 269 -13.55 0.38 -19.45
N ILE A 270 -13.57 -0.24 -18.26
CA ILE A 270 -12.53 -1.14 -17.78
C ILE A 270 -13.07 -2.56 -17.82
N GLU A 271 -12.37 -3.45 -18.49
CA GLU A 271 -12.76 -4.87 -18.61
C GLU A 271 -11.65 -5.75 -18.05
N PHE A 272 -11.97 -6.52 -17.00
CA PHE A 272 -11.07 -7.49 -16.39
C PHE A 272 -11.36 -8.91 -16.88
N THR A 273 -10.33 -9.62 -17.30
CA THR A 273 -10.41 -11.08 -17.59
C THR A 273 -10.05 -11.83 -16.32
N MET A 274 -11.04 -12.51 -15.72
CA MET A 274 -10.88 -13.19 -14.43
C MET A 274 -10.66 -14.70 -14.59
N LYS A 275 -9.74 -15.27 -13.78
CA LYS A 275 -9.50 -16.73 -13.70
C LYS A 275 -9.37 -17.22 -12.26
N SER A 276 -9.48 -18.54 -12.08
CA SER A 276 -9.33 -19.21 -10.77
C SER A 276 -7.88 -19.47 -10.38
N THR A 277 -6.94 -19.39 -11.31
CA THR A 277 -5.52 -19.61 -11.07
C THR A 277 -4.73 -18.32 -11.26
N PRO A 278 -3.71 -18.04 -10.41
CA PRO A 278 -2.88 -16.86 -10.57
C PRO A 278 -2.00 -16.92 -11.81
N ASP A 279 -1.80 -15.78 -12.47
CA ASP A 279 -0.79 -15.65 -13.53
C ASP A 279 0.59 -15.39 -12.91
N LYS A 280 1.25 -16.47 -12.49
CA LYS A 280 2.58 -16.42 -11.87
C LYS A 280 3.71 -16.02 -12.85
N ARG A 281 3.42 -15.99 -14.15
CA ARG A 281 4.41 -15.59 -15.16
C ARG A 281 4.37 -14.09 -15.46
N ARG A 282 3.27 -13.41 -15.11
CA ARG A 282 3.15 -11.97 -15.32
C ARG A 282 4.18 -11.22 -14.49
N LYS A 283 4.97 -10.40 -15.17
CA LYS A 283 5.90 -9.42 -14.59
C LYS A 283 5.69 -8.10 -15.31
N TYR A 284 5.67 -7.03 -14.57
CA TYR A 284 5.62 -5.70 -15.13
C TYR A 284 7.05 -5.22 -15.43
N LYS A 285 7.24 -4.58 -16.59
CA LYS A 285 8.47 -3.83 -16.89
C LYS A 285 8.53 -2.59 -16.02
N GLU A 286 9.70 -1.96 -15.92
CA GLU A 286 9.84 -0.77 -15.05
C GLU A 286 8.88 0.36 -15.43
N GLU A 287 8.66 0.60 -16.72
CA GLU A 287 7.72 1.59 -17.25
C GLU A 287 6.23 1.23 -17.07
N GLU A 288 5.94 -0.03 -16.75
CA GLU A 288 4.59 -0.55 -16.49
C GLU A 288 4.27 -0.59 -14.99
N LYS A 289 5.28 -0.49 -14.11
CA LYS A 289 5.12 -0.44 -12.66
C LYS A 289 4.54 0.89 -12.19
N PRO A 290 3.86 0.92 -11.04
CA PRO A 290 3.44 2.20 -10.48
C PRO A 290 4.63 3.05 -10.05
N TYR A 291 4.36 4.33 -9.82
CA TYR A 291 5.37 5.33 -9.43
C TYR A 291 6.20 4.91 -8.22
N SER A 292 7.44 5.33 -8.20
CA SER A 292 8.34 5.30 -7.03
C SER A 292 9.35 6.44 -7.17
N LEU A 293 9.61 7.17 -6.07
CA LEU A 293 10.52 8.32 -6.06
C LEU A 293 11.95 7.95 -6.49
N THR A 294 12.43 6.75 -6.15
CA THR A 294 13.75 6.25 -6.57
C THR A 294 13.89 6.17 -8.08
N ASN A 295 12.79 5.89 -8.81
CA ASN A 295 12.78 5.77 -10.26
C ASN A 295 12.38 7.09 -10.96
N ASP A 296 12.05 8.13 -10.20
CA ASP A 296 11.69 9.43 -10.74
C ASP A 296 12.96 10.18 -11.16
N THR A 297 13.14 10.35 -12.44
CA THR A 297 14.18 11.20 -13.01
C THR A 297 13.66 12.63 -13.08
N LEU A 298 14.34 13.54 -12.39
CA LEU A 298 14.10 14.99 -12.49
C LEU A 298 14.21 15.48 -13.92
#